data_3cc1d0568a4f49b9875b97480f478f34
#
_entry.id   3cc1d0568a4f49b9875b97480f478f34
#
_cell.length_a   1.000
_cell.length_b   1.000
_cell.length_c   1.000
_cell.angle_alpha   90.00
_cell.angle_beta   90.00
_cell.angle_gamma   90.00
#
_symmetry.space_group_name_H-M   'P 1'
#
loop_
_entity.id
_entity.type
_entity.pdbx_description
1 polymer ?
#
loop_
_entity_poly.entity_id
_entity_poly.type
_entity_poly.pdbx_seq_one_letter_code
_entity_poly.pdbx_strand_id
1 'polypeptide(L)'
;MIDGISPMLPAAGGPVAGVPREWIPNASPRPWRCIVIHHSATPSGGAAAFDKMHRAKGWDELGYHFVIGNGTDTRDGQIEVGPRWPKQKWGAHAKTADNRYNDYGIGICLVGNFDVDRPTAAQMRSLSKLVAYLMRTYHIPADRVLGHGDTKPTDCPGHHMSVAAVRRMAAQVLADSGAPVEPGSQAAAIERS
;
A
#
# COMPACT_ATOMS: atom_id res chain seq x y z
N MET A 1 13.69 8.34 37.91
CA MET A 1 13.13 9.28 36.92
C MET A 1 13.82 8.96 35.63
N ILE A 2 13.16 8.30 34.71
CA ILE A 2 13.64 8.00 33.36
C ILE A 2 12.65 8.68 32.43
N ASP A 3 13.14 9.77 31.83
CA ASP A 3 12.38 10.60 30.90
C ASP A 3 11.96 9.77 29.70
N GLY A 4 10.64 9.69 29.49
CA GLY A 4 10.04 9.06 28.33
C GLY A 4 10.33 9.87 27.08
N ILE A 5 11.18 9.34 26.20
CA ILE A 5 11.31 9.83 24.82
C ILE A 5 10.07 9.36 24.07
N SER A 6 9.08 10.25 23.98
CA SER A 6 7.97 10.11 23.04
C SER A 6 8.54 10.11 21.62
N PRO A 7 8.25 9.13 20.75
CA PRO A 7 8.69 9.20 19.36
C PRO A 7 8.00 10.40 18.72
N MET A 8 8.76 11.44 18.37
CA MET A 8 8.27 12.54 17.55
C MET A 8 7.78 11.97 16.22
N LEU A 9 6.47 12.10 15.96
CA LEU A 9 5.91 11.90 14.63
C LEU A 9 6.59 12.92 13.70
N PRO A 10 7.10 12.50 12.53
CA PRO A 10 7.68 13.45 11.59
C PRO A 10 6.61 14.45 11.18
N ALA A 11 6.96 15.73 11.22
CA ALA A 11 6.13 16.81 10.72
C ALA A 11 5.74 16.50 9.27
N ALA A 12 4.46 16.70 8.93
CA ALA A 12 3.96 16.52 7.58
C ALA A 12 4.83 17.36 6.64
N GLY A 13 5.67 16.70 5.84
CA GLY A 13 6.45 17.35 4.79
C GLY A 13 5.52 18.13 3.88
N GLY A 14 5.88 19.37 3.53
CA GLY A 14 5.13 20.21 2.62
C GLY A 14 4.81 19.50 1.28
N PRO A 15 3.93 20.07 0.44
CA PRO A 15 3.47 19.42 -0.78
C PRO A 15 4.66 19.02 -1.65
N VAL A 16 4.84 17.73 -1.87
CA VAL A 16 5.87 17.18 -2.76
C VAL A 16 5.41 17.50 -4.19
N ALA A 17 6.20 18.27 -4.92
CA ALA A 17 5.90 18.63 -6.30
C ALA A 17 5.61 17.37 -7.14
N GLY A 18 4.50 17.39 -7.89
CA GLY A 18 4.09 16.27 -8.76
C GLY A 18 3.29 15.14 -8.09
N VAL A 19 2.98 15.24 -6.78
CA VAL A 19 2.10 14.28 -6.10
C VAL A 19 0.64 14.70 -6.29
N PRO A 20 -0.26 13.78 -6.73
CA PRO A 20 -1.69 14.07 -6.82
C PRO A 20 -2.26 14.51 -5.47
N ARG A 21 -3.09 15.56 -5.47
CA ARG A 21 -3.65 16.15 -4.25
C ARG A 21 -4.45 15.12 -3.44
N GLU A 22 -5.14 14.23 -4.09
CA GLU A 22 -5.96 13.18 -3.49
C GLU A 22 -5.15 12.11 -2.73
N TRP A 23 -3.82 12.03 -2.95
CA TRP A 23 -2.94 11.14 -2.19
C TRP A 23 -2.55 11.73 -0.84
N ILE A 24 -2.73 13.04 -0.67
CA ILE A 24 -2.38 13.74 0.57
C ILE A 24 -3.59 13.70 1.50
N PRO A 25 -3.52 12.98 2.65
CA PRO A 25 -4.65 12.88 3.56
C PRO A 25 -4.93 14.22 4.26
N ASN A 26 -6.17 14.39 4.70
CA ASN A 26 -6.60 15.58 5.44
C ASN A 26 -6.45 15.41 6.97
N ALA A 27 -6.31 14.15 7.43
CA ALA A 27 -6.14 13.81 8.84
C ALA A 27 -4.67 13.64 9.21
N SER A 28 -4.38 13.68 10.50
CA SER A 28 -3.05 13.39 11.04
C SER A 28 -2.58 11.99 10.61
N PRO A 29 -1.32 11.83 10.20
CA PRO A 29 -0.80 10.55 9.75
C PRO A 29 -0.92 9.46 10.82
N ARG A 30 -1.32 8.25 10.40
CA ARG A 30 -1.15 7.04 11.21
C ARG A 30 0.30 6.57 11.17
N PRO A 31 0.75 5.79 12.17
CA PRO A 31 2.06 5.16 12.15
C PRO A 31 2.06 3.95 11.19
N TRP A 32 1.93 4.20 9.89
CA TRP A 32 1.98 3.15 8.87
C TRP A 32 3.33 2.44 8.87
N ARG A 33 3.33 1.12 8.81
CA ARG A 33 4.54 0.27 8.95
C ARG A 33 4.79 -0.63 7.76
N CYS A 34 3.79 -0.86 6.92
CA CYS A 34 3.91 -1.69 5.73
C CYS A 34 2.88 -1.29 4.67
N ILE A 35 3.11 -1.77 3.45
CA ILE A 35 2.17 -1.70 2.34
C ILE A 35 1.80 -3.14 2.00
N VAL A 36 0.51 -3.43 1.85
CA VAL A 36 0.02 -4.76 1.48
C VAL A 36 -0.68 -4.67 0.12
N ILE A 37 -0.14 -5.41 -0.84
CA ILE A 37 -0.64 -5.47 -2.22
C ILE A 37 -1.61 -6.64 -2.36
N HIS A 38 -2.76 -6.36 -2.99
CA HIS A 38 -3.83 -7.30 -3.27
C HIS A 38 -4.20 -7.29 -4.74
N HIS A 39 -4.83 -8.36 -5.19
CA HIS A 39 -5.68 -8.35 -6.37
C HIS A 39 -7.15 -8.48 -5.96
N SER A 40 -8.06 -8.08 -6.85
CA SER A 40 -9.50 -8.23 -6.59
C SER A 40 -9.99 -9.66 -6.83
N ALA A 41 -9.22 -10.49 -7.51
CA ALA A 41 -9.60 -11.80 -8.03
C ALA A 41 -10.87 -11.75 -8.92
N THR A 42 -11.13 -10.58 -9.55
CA THR A 42 -12.26 -10.33 -10.46
C THR A 42 -11.75 -9.75 -11.78
N PRO A 43 -12.40 -10.02 -12.94
CA PRO A 43 -11.97 -9.46 -14.22
C PRO A 43 -12.24 -7.95 -14.35
N SER A 44 -13.17 -7.42 -13.55
CA SER A 44 -13.60 -6.02 -13.60
C SER A 44 -13.86 -5.47 -12.20
N GLY A 45 -14.01 -4.15 -12.10
CA GLY A 45 -14.34 -3.46 -10.87
C GLY A 45 -13.62 -2.13 -10.72
N GLY A 46 -13.80 -1.53 -9.54
CA GLY A 46 -13.22 -0.27 -9.12
C GLY A 46 -13.58 0.00 -7.67
N ALA A 47 -13.13 1.13 -7.12
CA ALA A 47 -13.34 1.45 -5.70
C ALA A 47 -14.84 1.47 -5.33
N ALA A 48 -15.69 2.06 -6.16
CA ALA A 48 -17.13 2.14 -5.91
C ALA A 48 -17.80 0.75 -5.92
N ALA A 49 -17.44 -0.11 -6.88
CA ALA A 49 -17.97 -1.48 -6.97
C ALA A 49 -17.56 -2.31 -5.75
N PHE A 50 -16.30 -2.21 -5.34
CA PHE A 50 -15.79 -2.93 -4.18
C PHE A 50 -16.33 -2.38 -2.86
N ASP A 51 -16.55 -1.06 -2.73
CA ASP A 51 -17.22 -0.47 -1.57
C ASP A 51 -18.64 -1.05 -1.41
N LYS A 52 -19.42 -1.07 -2.49
CA LYS A 52 -20.76 -1.67 -2.50
C LYS A 52 -20.73 -3.14 -2.07
N MET A 53 -19.77 -3.91 -2.61
CA MET A 53 -19.61 -5.33 -2.28
C MET A 53 -19.21 -5.53 -0.80
N HIS A 54 -18.31 -4.71 -0.28
CA HIS A 54 -17.88 -4.79 1.12
C HIS A 54 -19.01 -4.41 2.08
N ARG A 55 -19.79 -3.36 1.78
CA ARG A 55 -20.98 -2.98 2.55
C ARG A 55 -22.05 -4.07 2.55
N ALA A 56 -22.26 -4.74 1.42
CA ALA A 56 -23.17 -5.87 1.33
C ALA A 56 -22.76 -7.08 2.20
N LYS A 57 -21.45 -7.17 2.54
CA LYS A 57 -20.89 -8.15 3.50
C LYS A 57 -20.95 -7.66 4.95
N GLY A 58 -21.57 -6.51 5.24
CA GLY A 58 -21.67 -5.92 6.57
C GLY A 58 -20.47 -5.08 7.00
N TRP A 59 -19.55 -4.74 6.08
CA TRP A 59 -18.44 -3.86 6.40
C TRP A 59 -18.89 -2.39 6.36
N ASP A 60 -18.19 -1.53 7.07
CA ASP A 60 -18.50 -0.11 7.16
C ASP A 60 -18.27 0.65 5.84
N GLU A 61 -17.21 0.28 5.11
CA GLU A 61 -16.81 0.90 3.84
C GLU A 61 -15.77 0.02 3.14
N LEU A 62 -15.30 0.45 1.96
CA LEU A 62 -14.20 -0.19 1.23
C LEU A 62 -13.04 -0.55 2.16
N GLY A 63 -12.58 -1.78 2.15
CA GLY A 63 -11.51 -2.26 3.03
C GLY A 63 -10.12 -1.76 2.66
N TYR A 64 -9.90 -1.40 1.39
CA TYR A 64 -8.62 -0.92 0.86
C TYR A 64 -8.47 0.59 1.01
N HIS A 65 -7.22 1.07 1.00
CA HIS A 65 -6.90 2.50 0.97
C HIS A 65 -6.84 3.05 -0.45
N PHE A 66 -6.41 2.19 -1.40
CA PHE A 66 -6.32 2.52 -2.82
C PHE A 66 -6.80 1.35 -3.67
N VAL A 67 -7.36 1.66 -4.83
CA VAL A 67 -7.70 0.69 -5.88
C VAL A 67 -7.07 1.15 -7.18
N ILE A 68 -6.51 0.23 -7.98
CA ILE A 68 -5.91 0.55 -9.27
C ILE A 68 -6.67 -0.18 -10.38
N GLY A 69 -7.33 0.60 -11.23
CA GLY A 69 -8.18 0.12 -12.32
C GLY A 69 -7.40 -0.59 -13.42
N ASN A 70 -8.10 -1.44 -14.17
CA ASN A 70 -7.57 -2.22 -15.30
C ASN A 70 -8.20 -1.87 -16.66
N GLY A 71 -8.92 -0.76 -16.75
CA GLY A 71 -9.58 -0.32 -17.99
C GLY A 71 -11.04 -0.79 -18.13
N THR A 72 -11.61 -1.44 -17.12
CA THR A 72 -13.01 -1.86 -17.11
C THR A 72 -13.92 -0.77 -16.52
N ASP A 73 -14.10 -0.70 -15.21
CA ASP A 73 -14.95 0.32 -14.58
C ASP A 73 -14.25 1.68 -14.47
N THR A 74 -12.92 1.68 -14.43
CA THR A 74 -12.08 2.89 -14.43
C THR A 74 -10.90 2.72 -15.36
N ARG A 75 -10.23 3.83 -15.76
CA ARG A 75 -9.12 3.77 -16.72
C ARG A 75 -8.02 2.84 -16.24
N ASP A 76 -7.36 2.17 -17.21
CA ASP A 76 -6.21 1.31 -16.91
C ASP A 76 -5.09 2.09 -16.21
N GLY A 77 -4.68 1.61 -15.05
CA GLY A 77 -3.71 2.26 -14.19
C GLY A 77 -4.25 3.47 -13.41
N GLN A 78 -5.53 3.80 -13.48
CA GLN A 78 -6.12 4.86 -12.66
C GLN A 78 -6.07 4.45 -11.19
N ILE A 79 -5.51 5.33 -10.35
CA ILE A 79 -5.51 5.15 -8.89
C ILE A 79 -6.75 5.84 -8.33
N GLU A 80 -7.59 5.07 -7.65
CA GLU A 80 -8.76 5.54 -6.93
C GLU A 80 -8.45 5.53 -5.44
N VAL A 81 -8.72 6.66 -4.78
CA VAL A 81 -8.50 6.81 -3.34
C VAL A 81 -9.73 6.32 -2.58
N GLY A 82 -9.55 5.30 -1.75
CA GLY A 82 -10.61 4.78 -0.90
C GLY A 82 -10.95 5.71 0.27
N PRO A 83 -12.17 5.60 0.83
CA PRO A 83 -12.67 6.53 1.85
C PRO A 83 -11.89 6.48 3.18
N ARG A 84 -11.13 5.40 3.42
CA ARG A 84 -10.27 5.24 4.61
C ARG A 84 -9.04 6.14 4.56
N TRP A 85 -8.50 6.38 3.36
CA TRP A 85 -7.24 7.09 3.20
C TRP A 85 -7.28 8.55 3.66
N PRO A 86 -8.23 9.40 3.23
CA PRO A 86 -8.32 10.80 3.69
C PRO A 86 -8.48 10.93 5.20
N LYS A 87 -9.11 9.93 5.84
CA LYS A 87 -9.37 9.87 7.28
C LYS A 87 -8.22 9.23 8.05
N GLN A 88 -7.20 8.71 7.36
CA GLN A 88 -6.12 7.91 7.97
C GLN A 88 -6.66 6.77 8.85
N LYS A 89 -7.75 6.13 8.40
CA LYS A 89 -8.42 5.04 9.10
C LYS A 89 -7.73 3.72 8.80
N TRP A 90 -7.71 2.78 9.77
CA TRP A 90 -7.19 1.44 9.56
C TRP A 90 -7.92 0.70 8.43
N GLY A 91 -7.23 -0.25 7.81
CA GLY A 91 -7.78 -1.07 6.73
C GLY A 91 -8.66 -2.21 7.22
N ALA A 92 -9.41 -2.81 6.27
CA ALA A 92 -10.11 -4.07 6.46
C ALA A 92 -9.76 -5.01 5.29
N HIS A 93 -8.45 -5.25 5.07
CA HIS A 93 -7.95 -5.94 3.87
C HIS A 93 -7.04 -7.14 4.17
N ALA A 94 -6.44 -7.23 5.37
CA ALA A 94 -5.47 -8.26 5.73
C ALA A 94 -5.61 -8.66 7.20
N LYS A 95 -6.77 -9.25 7.57
CA LYS A 95 -7.03 -9.66 8.95
C LYS A 95 -6.14 -10.84 9.35
N THR A 96 -5.42 -10.67 10.45
CA THR A 96 -4.64 -11.69 11.18
C THR A 96 -5.12 -11.77 12.63
N ALA A 97 -4.58 -12.70 13.42
CA ALA A 97 -4.98 -12.85 14.81
C ALA A 97 -4.76 -11.58 15.63
N ASP A 98 -3.65 -10.87 15.38
CA ASP A 98 -3.28 -9.60 16.05
C ASP A 98 -3.71 -8.35 15.26
N ASN A 99 -4.36 -8.52 14.13
CA ASN A 99 -4.86 -7.46 13.24
C ASN A 99 -3.82 -6.43 12.74
N ARG A 100 -2.51 -6.66 12.96
CA ARG A 100 -1.42 -5.69 12.69
C ARG A 100 -1.41 -5.13 11.28
N TYR A 101 -1.77 -5.95 10.27
CA TYR A 101 -1.75 -5.54 8.87
C TYR A 101 -2.95 -4.69 8.48
N ASN A 102 -4.07 -4.77 9.19
CA ASN A 102 -5.15 -3.80 9.06
C ASN A 102 -4.82 -2.51 9.82
N ASP A 103 -4.25 -2.61 11.03
CA ASP A 103 -4.01 -1.46 11.90
C ASP A 103 -2.86 -0.58 11.41
N TYR A 104 -1.82 -1.19 10.84
CA TYR A 104 -0.57 -0.50 10.44
C TYR A 104 -0.17 -0.71 8.98
N GLY A 105 -0.99 -1.39 8.17
CA GLY A 105 -0.73 -1.64 6.75
C GLY A 105 -1.62 -0.81 5.84
N ILE A 106 -1.00 -0.23 4.81
CA ILE A 106 -1.70 0.46 3.72
C ILE A 106 -2.09 -0.58 2.68
N GLY A 107 -3.39 -0.86 2.52
CA GLY A 107 -3.89 -1.82 1.53
C GLY A 107 -4.08 -1.19 0.16
N ILE A 108 -3.47 -1.77 -0.87
CA ILE A 108 -3.63 -1.40 -2.28
C ILE A 108 -4.16 -2.61 -3.03
N CYS A 109 -5.30 -2.46 -3.71
CA CYS A 109 -5.91 -3.51 -4.52
C CYS A 109 -5.82 -3.17 -6.01
N LEU A 110 -5.30 -4.08 -6.81
CA LEU A 110 -5.34 -4.00 -8.27
C LEU A 110 -6.55 -4.78 -8.78
N VAL A 111 -7.31 -4.17 -9.68
CA VAL A 111 -8.42 -4.86 -10.37
C VAL A 111 -7.83 -5.91 -11.31
N GLY A 112 -8.22 -7.16 -11.15
CA GLY A 112 -7.75 -8.29 -11.95
C GLY A 112 -7.69 -9.59 -11.15
N ASN A 113 -7.64 -10.72 -11.87
CA ASN A 113 -7.33 -12.02 -11.30
C ASN A 113 -5.93 -12.47 -11.75
N PHE A 114 -4.92 -12.21 -10.92
CA PHE A 114 -3.53 -12.49 -11.26
C PHE A 114 -3.07 -13.93 -10.95
N ASP A 115 -4.00 -14.80 -10.71
CA ASP A 115 -3.77 -16.25 -10.82
C ASP A 115 -3.95 -16.74 -12.27
N VAL A 116 -4.70 -15.98 -13.08
CA VAL A 116 -5.01 -16.28 -14.49
C VAL A 116 -4.27 -15.33 -15.42
N ASP A 117 -4.42 -14.03 -15.18
CA ASP A 117 -3.86 -12.96 -16.00
C ASP A 117 -2.64 -12.29 -15.34
N ARG A 118 -2.08 -11.28 -16.02
CA ARG A 118 -1.01 -10.45 -15.47
C ARG A 118 -1.51 -9.02 -15.25
N PRO A 119 -0.98 -8.30 -14.23
CA PRO A 119 -1.20 -6.86 -14.14
C PRO A 119 -0.79 -6.17 -15.43
N THR A 120 -1.55 -5.17 -15.87
CA THR A 120 -1.18 -4.37 -17.02
C THR A 120 0.08 -3.55 -16.76
N ALA A 121 0.76 -3.14 -17.82
CA ALA A 121 1.92 -2.24 -17.69
C ALA A 121 1.52 -0.89 -17.04
N ALA A 122 0.30 -0.41 -17.28
CA ALA A 122 -0.23 0.81 -16.68
C ALA A 122 -0.47 0.63 -15.17
N GLN A 123 -1.09 -0.48 -14.75
CA GLN A 123 -1.25 -0.82 -13.33
C GLN A 123 0.10 -0.89 -12.63
N MET A 124 1.09 -1.57 -13.20
CA MET A 124 2.41 -1.71 -12.59
C MET A 124 3.15 -0.38 -12.44
N ARG A 125 3.08 0.51 -13.46
CA ARG A 125 3.64 1.87 -13.37
C ARG A 125 2.97 2.69 -12.28
N SER A 126 1.65 2.66 -12.21
CA SER A 126 0.88 3.42 -11.22
C SER A 126 1.12 2.90 -9.80
N LEU A 127 1.12 1.57 -9.62
CA LEU A 127 1.44 0.94 -8.35
C LEU A 127 2.84 1.33 -7.87
N SER A 128 3.85 1.28 -8.74
CA SER A 128 5.22 1.59 -8.38
C SER A 128 5.39 3.06 -7.96
N LYS A 129 4.73 3.99 -8.64
CA LYS A 129 4.71 5.41 -8.26
C LYS A 129 4.03 5.63 -6.90
N LEU A 130 2.88 5.00 -6.67
CA LEU A 130 2.16 5.08 -5.40
C LEU A 130 2.98 4.49 -4.27
N VAL A 131 3.57 3.30 -4.47
CA VAL A 131 4.42 2.64 -3.48
C VAL A 131 5.64 3.50 -3.15
N ALA A 132 6.34 4.07 -4.15
CA ALA A 132 7.46 4.98 -3.94
C ALA A 132 7.07 6.21 -3.10
N TYR A 133 5.92 6.82 -3.41
CA TYR A 133 5.38 7.93 -2.62
C TYR A 133 5.13 7.53 -1.17
N LEU A 134 4.45 6.40 -0.93
CA LEU A 134 4.13 5.92 0.41
C LEU A 134 5.38 5.52 1.21
N MET A 135 6.33 4.83 0.58
CA MET A 135 7.63 4.48 1.19
C MET A 135 8.35 5.74 1.69
N ARG A 136 8.46 6.76 0.84
CA ARG A 136 9.13 8.02 1.19
C ARG A 136 8.37 8.79 2.28
N THR A 137 7.05 8.94 2.14
CA THR A 137 6.23 9.77 3.03
C THR A 137 6.13 9.19 4.43
N TYR A 138 6.05 7.85 4.54
CA TYR A 138 5.85 7.17 5.82
C TYR A 138 7.08 6.39 6.29
N HIS A 139 8.23 6.57 5.63
CA HIS A 139 9.49 5.87 5.95
C HIS A 139 9.33 4.35 5.99
N ILE A 140 8.53 3.79 5.06
CA ILE A 140 8.30 2.35 4.96
C ILE A 140 9.45 1.74 4.13
N PRO A 141 10.27 0.84 4.69
CA PRO A 141 11.36 0.23 3.95
C PRO A 141 10.84 -0.77 2.91
N ALA A 142 11.66 -1.07 1.89
CA ALA A 142 11.25 -1.88 0.74
C ALA A 142 10.85 -3.32 1.12
N ASP A 143 11.45 -3.90 2.15
CA ASP A 143 11.10 -5.23 2.68
C ASP A 143 9.73 -5.26 3.37
N ARG A 144 9.15 -4.10 3.66
CA ARG A 144 7.80 -3.93 4.20
C ARG A 144 6.74 -3.63 3.14
N VAL A 145 7.08 -3.70 1.87
CA VAL A 145 6.12 -3.81 0.76
C VAL A 145 5.83 -5.29 0.55
N LEU A 146 4.65 -5.73 0.93
CA LEU A 146 4.25 -7.13 1.06
C LEU A 146 3.14 -7.47 0.06
N GLY A 147 3.05 -8.72 -0.35
CA GLY A 147 1.83 -9.29 -0.89
C GLY A 147 0.90 -9.76 0.24
N HIS A 148 -0.38 -9.92 -0.03
CA HIS A 148 -1.31 -10.45 0.98
C HIS A 148 -0.89 -11.85 1.47
N GLY A 149 -0.34 -12.69 0.57
CA GLY A 149 0.22 -14.01 0.90
C GLY A 149 1.39 -13.97 1.91
N ASP A 150 2.10 -12.85 2.02
CA ASP A 150 3.16 -12.67 3.01
C ASP A 150 2.60 -12.42 4.44
N THR A 151 1.30 -12.13 4.57
CA THR A 151 0.64 -11.83 5.85
C THR A 151 -0.09 -13.02 6.43
N LYS A 152 -0.61 -13.89 5.58
CA LYS A 152 -1.32 -15.13 5.92
C LYS A 152 -1.44 -16.03 4.69
N PRO A 153 -1.73 -17.34 4.82
CA PRO A 153 -1.96 -18.23 3.68
C PRO A 153 -3.12 -17.75 2.81
N THR A 154 -2.84 -17.40 1.54
CA THR A 154 -3.79 -16.99 0.49
C THR A 154 -3.06 -16.87 -0.83
N ASP A 155 -3.73 -17.09 -1.96
CA ASP A 155 -3.16 -16.93 -3.30
C ASP A 155 -3.04 -15.44 -3.71
N CYS A 156 -3.75 -14.53 -3.02
CA CYS A 156 -3.63 -13.08 -3.23
C CYS A 156 -2.21 -12.58 -2.87
N PRO A 157 -1.56 -11.81 -3.72
CA PRO A 157 -2.08 -11.03 -4.87
C PRO A 157 -2.07 -11.75 -6.22
N GLY A 158 -1.96 -13.08 -6.26
CA GLY A 158 -1.94 -13.90 -7.45
C GLY A 158 -0.54 -14.28 -7.92
N HIS A 159 -0.40 -15.46 -8.53
CA HIS A 159 0.89 -16.05 -8.94
C HIS A 159 1.64 -15.23 -9.99
N HIS A 160 0.92 -14.46 -10.80
CA HIS A 160 1.51 -13.59 -11.84
C HIS A 160 1.84 -12.17 -11.33
N MET A 161 1.58 -11.87 -10.06
CA MET A 161 1.92 -10.60 -9.42
C MET A 161 3.28 -10.70 -8.70
N SER A 162 4.27 -9.97 -9.19
CA SER A 162 5.61 -9.96 -8.59
C SER A 162 5.81 -8.77 -7.64
N VAL A 163 5.65 -8.97 -6.35
CA VAL A 163 5.95 -7.95 -5.32
C VAL A 163 7.42 -7.51 -5.38
N ALA A 164 8.33 -8.44 -5.69
CA ALA A 164 9.74 -8.10 -5.88
C ALA A 164 9.98 -7.15 -7.06
N ALA A 165 9.22 -7.29 -8.15
CA ALA A 165 9.26 -6.33 -9.26
C ALA A 165 8.74 -4.96 -8.84
N VAL A 166 7.66 -4.90 -8.05
CA VAL A 166 7.14 -3.63 -7.51
C VAL A 166 8.17 -2.93 -6.64
N ARG A 167 8.84 -3.65 -5.74
CA ARG A 167 9.93 -3.10 -4.90
C ARG A 167 11.04 -2.47 -5.75
N ARG A 168 11.53 -3.18 -6.79
CA ARG A 168 12.56 -2.67 -7.70
C ARG A 168 12.10 -1.43 -8.46
N MET A 169 10.89 -1.47 -9.04
CA MET A 169 10.33 -0.34 -9.78
C MET A 169 10.10 0.89 -8.88
N ALA A 170 9.62 0.69 -7.65
CA ALA A 170 9.46 1.78 -6.69
C ALA A 170 10.82 2.39 -6.28
N ALA A 171 11.84 1.57 -6.07
CA ALA A 171 13.21 2.05 -5.80
C ALA A 171 13.76 2.87 -6.97
N GLN A 172 13.51 2.47 -8.21
CA GLN A 172 13.90 3.24 -9.39
C GLN A 172 13.18 4.60 -9.43
N VAL A 173 11.86 4.64 -9.17
CA VAL A 173 11.11 5.91 -9.09
C VAL A 173 11.69 6.84 -8.03
N LEU A 174 12.11 6.31 -6.88
CA LEU A 174 12.76 7.10 -5.82
C LEU A 174 14.12 7.64 -6.26
N ALA A 175 14.95 6.82 -6.91
CA ALA A 175 16.26 7.22 -7.43
C ALA A 175 16.12 8.32 -8.49
N ASP A 176 15.19 8.17 -9.44
CA ASP A 176 14.94 9.14 -10.51
C ASP A 176 14.40 10.49 -9.99
N SER A 177 13.76 10.46 -8.81
CA SER A 177 13.27 11.68 -8.15
C SER A 177 14.32 12.42 -7.32
N GLY A 178 15.58 11.96 -7.29
CA GLY A 178 16.67 12.56 -6.51
C GLY A 178 16.51 12.42 -5.00
N ALA A 179 15.61 11.58 -4.53
CA ALA A 179 15.43 11.32 -3.10
C ALA A 179 16.47 10.30 -2.61
N PRO A 180 17.16 10.53 -1.46
CA PRO A 180 18.06 9.55 -0.90
C PRO A 180 17.30 8.24 -0.59
N VAL A 181 17.81 7.14 -1.10
CA VAL A 181 17.37 5.78 -0.71
C VAL A 181 18.15 5.44 0.56
N GLU A 182 17.50 5.44 1.71
CA GLU A 182 18.11 4.88 2.92
C GLU A 182 18.40 3.40 2.67
N PRO A 183 19.67 2.96 2.76
CA PRO A 183 19.98 1.53 2.69
C PRO A 183 19.32 0.84 3.87
N GLY A 184 18.58 -0.24 3.62
CA GLY A 184 17.94 -1.03 4.65
C GLY A 184 18.91 -1.33 5.79
N SER A 185 18.51 -1.01 7.02
CA SER A 185 19.26 -1.34 8.24
C SER A 185 19.64 -2.81 8.22
N GLN A 186 20.92 -3.10 8.01
CA GLN A 186 21.47 -4.42 8.25
C GLN A 186 21.19 -4.76 9.73
N ALA A 187 20.44 -5.82 9.93
CA ALA A 187 20.21 -6.36 11.27
C ALA A 187 21.59 -6.57 11.93
N ALA A 188 21.84 -5.79 12.99
CA ALA A 188 22.98 -6.02 13.84
C ALA A 188 22.88 -7.44 14.40
N ALA A 189 23.81 -8.30 14.01
CA ALA A 189 24.01 -9.60 14.58
C ALA A 189 24.32 -9.38 16.08
N ILE A 190 23.45 -9.88 16.95
CA ILE A 190 23.75 -10.01 18.37
C ILE A 190 24.70 -11.21 18.46
N GLU A 191 26.00 -10.93 18.50
CA GLU A 191 26.96 -11.89 18.97
C GLU A 191 26.76 -12.15 20.46
N ARG A 192 26.66 -13.41 20.78
CA ARG A 192 26.60 -13.94 22.15
C ARG A 192 27.98 -13.80 22.81
N SER A 193 27.98 -13.33 23.98
CA SER A 193 28.98 -13.69 25.03
C SER A 193 28.24 -13.86 26.34
#